data_df2c2bb8d3037ebc7d308f715dec19be
#
_entry.id   df2c2bb8d3037ebc7d308f715dec19be
#
_cell.length_a   1.000
_cell.length_b   1.000
_cell.length_c   1.000
_cell.angle_alpha   90.00
_cell.angle_beta   90.00
_cell.angle_gamma   90.00
#
_symmetry.space_group_name_H-M   'P 1'
#
loop_
_entity.id
_entity.type
_entity.pdbx_description
1 polymer ?
#
loop_
_entity_poly.entity_id
_entity_poly.type
_entity_poly.pdbx_seq_one_letter_code
_entity_poly.pdbx_strand_id
1 'polypeptide(L)'
;MKKMLSIYMSLVFFAGVLAGCGTGNSPEQSEPVSGSQIPSSSQQQQGDGNRPEMNEPSLPSEAENEEEISDGNPVVYMTTDISSEGLIAIYEALGANPQGNIAVKLSTGEPGSNYLRTDLIGDLVQSFENPTIVECNTAYGGSRSNTAMHYQVAENHGYTAIADVDIMDENGSMTLPVTGGTNLTENYVGANFANYDYFVVLSHFKGHAMAGFGGAIKNISIGIASSKGKAHIHSGGTGGSMWGGDQDAFLESMAEAGKSVVDALDGNILYINVMNRLSVDCDCDGNPAEPDMHDIGILASFDPVALDQACVDLVYAAEDGTSLVQRMESRNGLHTLEHAEAIGLGSRTYELVNIDA
;
A
#
# COMPACT_ATOMS: atom_id res chain seq x y z
N MET A 1 11.83 -58.56 -14.66
CA MET A 1 12.84 -58.47 -13.58
C MET A 1 12.56 -57.19 -12.80
N LYS A 2 11.98 -57.34 -11.61
CA LYS A 2 11.64 -56.26 -10.65
C LYS A 2 12.90 -55.84 -9.92
N LYS A 3 13.22 -54.53 -9.86
CA LYS A 3 14.17 -53.99 -8.86
C LYS A 3 13.39 -53.05 -7.95
N MET A 4 13.21 -53.49 -6.72
CA MET A 4 12.82 -52.67 -5.57
C MET A 4 14.00 -51.79 -5.20
N LEU A 5 13.75 -50.49 -4.95
CA LEU A 5 14.71 -49.60 -4.28
C LEU A 5 14.12 -49.14 -2.95
N SER A 6 14.85 -49.42 -1.92
CA SER A 6 14.52 -49.24 -0.52
C SER A 6 14.71 -47.79 -0.11
N ILE A 7 13.73 -47.27 0.66
CA ILE A 7 13.78 -45.95 1.30
C ILE A 7 14.42 -46.08 2.66
N TYR A 8 15.52 -45.37 2.89
CA TYR A 8 16.07 -45.21 4.25
C TYR A 8 15.58 -43.89 4.84
N MET A 9 14.82 -44.02 5.91
CA MET A 9 14.32 -42.94 6.75
C MET A 9 15.29 -42.82 7.94
N SER A 10 16.05 -41.72 8.03
CA SER A 10 16.88 -41.41 9.19
C SER A 10 16.14 -40.47 10.13
N LEU A 11 15.69 -41.00 11.24
CA LEU A 11 15.24 -40.25 12.42
C LEU A 11 16.49 -39.78 13.21
N VAL A 12 16.59 -38.48 13.43
CA VAL A 12 17.54 -37.93 14.43
C VAL A 12 16.74 -37.39 15.61
N PHE A 13 16.85 -38.07 16.73
CA PHE A 13 16.40 -37.59 18.04
C PHE A 13 17.48 -36.66 18.62
N PHE A 14 17.09 -35.47 19.09
CA PHE A 14 17.89 -34.71 20.04
C PHE A 14 17.12 -34.58 21.36
N ALA A 15 17.69 -35.19 22.39
CA ALA A 15 17.21 -35.14 23.75
C ALA A 15 17.70 -33.86 24.45
N GLY A 16 16.84 -33.32 25.31
CA GLY A 16 17.10 -32.10 26.07
C GLY A 16 18.05 -32.29 27.24
N VAL A 17 18.55 -31.19 27.74
CA VAL A 17 19.12 -31.06 29.09
C VAL A 17 18.52 -29.83 29.76
N LEU A 18 17.85 -30.07 30.87
CA LEU A 18 17.40 -29.12 31.89
C LEU A 18 18.48 -28.98 32.97
N ALA A 19 18.81 -27.76 33.37
CA ALA A 19 19.28 -27.37 34.72
C ALA A 19 19.43 -25.82 34.68
N GLY A 20 19.00 -24.96 35.58
CA GLY A 20 18.59 -25.12 36.96
C GLY A 20 18.95 -23.85 37.71
N CYS A 21 17.97 -23.24 38.38
CA CYS A 21 18.00 -22.39 39.59
C CYS A 21 19.05 -21.31 39.84
N GLY A 22 18.55 -20.12 40.28
CA GLY A 22 19.26 -19.16 41.15
C GLY A 22 18.50 -17.82 41.25
N THR A 23 17.53 -17.71 42.13
CA THR A 23 17.25 -16.79 43.26
C THR A 23 18.01 -15.44 43.20
N GLY A 24 17.40 -14.27 43.26
CA GLY A 24 16.64 -13.63 44.26
C GLY A 24 16.93 -12.12 44.27
N ASN A 25 15.95 -11.37 44.57
CA ASN A 25 15.77 -10.14 45.36
C ASN A 25 15.13 -8.98 44.65
N SER A 26 13.89 -8.71 45.01
CA SER A 26 13.27 -7.39 45.19
C SER A 26 13.42 -7.00 46.67
N PRO A 27 13.03 -5.82 47.16
CA PRO A 27 12.48 -4.59 46.55
C PRO A 27 13.12 -3.30 47.10
N GLU A 28 12.81 -2.12 46.54
CA GLU A 28 12.68 -0.95 47.36
C GLU A 28 11.67 0.04 46.73
N GLN A 29 10.65 0.35 47.55
CA GLN A 29 9.65 1.37 47.36
C GLN A 29 10.22 2.71 47.79
N SER A 30 9.83 3.83 47.17
CA SER A 30 9.71 5.10 47.81
C SER A 30 8.58 5.90 47.16
N GLU A 31 7.63 6.25 48.02
CA GLU A 31 6.44 7.08 47.81
C GLU A 31 6.75 8.58 47.79
N PRO A 32 5.73 9.45 47.69
CA PRO A 32 5.73 10.65 46.84
C PRO A 32 5.96 11.96 47.66
N VAL A 33 6.26 13.06 46.95
CA VAL A 33 6.24 14.38 47.54
C VAL A 33 5.22 15.29 46.86
N SER A 34 4.36 15.80 47.70
CA SER A 34 3.24 16.71 47.58
C SER A 34 3.61 18.13 47.13
N GLY A 35 2.77 18.71 46.27
CA GLY A 35 2.09 19.98 46.46
C GLY A 35 2.85 21.30 46.34
N SER A 36 2.40 22.15 45.41
CA SER A 36 2.22 23.58 45.72
C SER A 36 1.34 24.29 44.67
N GLN A 37 0.29 24.78 45.15
CA GLN A 37 -0.74 25.75 44.89
C GLN A 37 -0.42 26.94 43.97
N ILE A 38 -1.49 27.32 43.27
CA ILE A 38 -1.76 28.55 42.50
C ILE A 38 -1.77 29.80 43.44
N PRO A 39 -1.54 30.99 42.90
CA PRO A 39 -2.56 32.01 43.09
C PRO A 39 -2.97 32.75 41.80
N SER A 40 -4.27 32.92 41.72
CA SER A 40 -5.01 33.86 40.87
C SER A 40 -4.87 35.29 41.42
N SER A 41 -4.75 36.29 40.52
CA SER A 41 -5.22 37.64 40.84
C SER A 41 -5.73 38.35 39.59
N SER A 42 -6.99 38.66 39.66
CA SER A 42 -7.73 39.61 38.85
C SER A 42 -7.33 41.03 39.14
N GLN A 43 -7.23 41.91 38.14
CA GLN A 43 -7.63 43.31 38.27
C GLN A 43 -8.01 43.90 36.91
N GLN A 44 -9.25 44.43 36.89
CA GLN A 44 -9.80 45.33 35.88
C GLN A 44 -9.20 46.73 36.10
N GLN A 45 -8.93 47.45 35.01
CA GLN A 45 -9.04 48.91 34.98
C GLN A 45 -9.58 49.38 33.61
N GLN A 46 -10.69 50.12 33.71
CA GLN A 46 -11.26 50.98 32.67
C GLN A 46 -10.42 52.24 32.48
N GLY A 47 -10.36 52.72 31.26
CA GLY A 47 -9.83 54.06 30.94
C GLY A 47 -10.29 54.47 29.53
N ASP A 48 -11.13 55.47 29.52
CA ASP A 48 -11.82 56.14 28.43
C ASP A 48 -10.86 56.94 27.52
N GLY A 49 -11.25 57.13 26.21
CA GLY A 49 -10.83 58.35 25.56
C GLY A 49 -10.28 58.27 24.15
N ASN A 50 -11.16 58.60 23.22
CA ASN A 50 -10.92 59.36 21.99
C ASN A 50 -10.27 58.69 20.76
N ARG A 51 -11.10 58.48 19.76
CA ARG A 51 -10.83 58.11 18.34
C ARG A 51 -10.39 59.36 17.53
N PRO A 52 -9.51 59.21 16.59
CA PRO A 52 -9.79 59.75 15.26
C PRO A 52 -9.80 58.66 14.18
N GLU A 53 -10.77 58.77 13.28
CA GLU A 53 -10.93 57.98 12.07
C GLU A 53 -9.72 58.14 11.15
N MET A 54 -9.14 57.04 10.74
CA MET A 54 -8.29 56.99 9.58
C MET A 54 -8.82 55.93 8.60
N ASN A 55 -9.00 56.38 7.33
CA ASN A 55 -9.42 55.59 6.19
C ASN A 55 -8.59 54.33 6.02
N GLU A 56 -9.25 53.22 5.98
CA GLU A 56 -8.67 51.92 5.53
C GLU A 56 -8.52 51.93 4.00
N PRO A 57 -7.34 51.56 3.46
CA PRO A 57 -7.24 51.26 2.06
C PRO A 57 -7.89 49.89 1.82
N SER A 58 -8.83 49.82 0.88
CA SER A 58 -9.45 48.61 0.37
C SER A 58 -8.39 47.66 -0.18
N LEU A 59 -8.21 46.51 0.47
CA LEU A 59 -7.48 45.36 -0.08
C LEU A 59 -8.22 44.81 -1.28
N PRO A 60 -7.52 44.35 -2.34
CA PRO A 60 -8.15 43.65 -3.46
C PRO A 60 -8.76 42.34 -2.92
N SER A 61 -9.98 42.05 -3.37
CA SER A 61 -10.64 40.77 -3.13
C SER A 61 -9.76 39.65 -3.67
N GLU A 62 -9.23 38.82 -2.79
CA GLU A 62 -8.73 37.52 -3.14
C GLU A 62 -9.90 36.76 -3.80
N ALA A 63 -9.72 36.41 -5.05
CA ALA A 63 -10.59 35.46 -5.72
C ALA A 63 -10.32 34.13 -5.02
N GLU A 64 -11.20 33.73 -4.13
CA GLU A 64 -11.28 32.37 -3.62
C GLU A 64 -11.54 31.49 -4.86
N ASN A 65 -10.50 30.77 -5.32
CA ASN A 65 -10.71 29.58 -6.11
C ASN A 65 -11.38 28.57 -5.17
N GLU A 66 -12.69 28.61 -5.10
CA GLU A 66 -13.48 27.47 -4.69
C GLU A 66 -13.20 26.38 -5.74
N GLU A 67 -12.30 25.45 -5.47
CA GLU A 67 -12.33 24.16 -6.10
C GLU A 67 -13.74 23.62 -5.84
N GLU A 68 -14.57 23.58 -6.87
CA GLU A 68 -15.83 22.84 -6.86
C GLU A 68 -15.47 21.39 -6.44
N ILE A 69 -15.69 21.05 -5.18
CA ILE A 69 -15.79 19.65 -4.75
C ILE A 69 -16.94 19.10 -5.55
N SER A 70 -16.64 18.38 -6.62
CA SER A 70 -17.64 17.73 -7.44
C SER A 70 -18.38 16.75 -6.50
N ASP A 71 -19.68 16.97 -6.33
CA ASP A 71 -20.61 16.12 -5.57
C ASP A 71 -20.87 14.79 -6.31
N GLY A 72 -19.90 14.36 -7.13
CA GLY A 72 -19.91 13.19 -7.99
C GLY A 72 -19.07 12.03 -7.44
N ASN A 73 -19.42 10.82 -7.89
CA ASN A 73 -18.62 9.63 -7.58
C ASN A 73 -17.20 9.76 -8.16
N PRO A 74 -16.18 9.12 -7.54
CA PRO A 74 -14.84 9.05 -8.11
C PRO A 74 -14.88 8.50 -9.53
N VAL A 75 -14.06 9.10 -10.42
CA VAL A 75 -13.92 8.61 -11.79
C VAL A 75 -12.83 7.56 -11.85
N VAL A 76 -13.13 6.45 -12.51
CA VAL A 76 -12.18 5.42 -12.90
C VAL A 76 -12.08 5.42 -14.43
N TYR A 77 -10.94 5.81 -14.95
CA TYR A 77 -10.65 5.70 -16.40
C TYR A 77 -10.24 4.28 -16.75
N MET A 78 -10.58 3.82 -17.96
CA MET A 78 -10.25 2.50 -18.47
C MET A 78 -9.86 2.56 -19.94
N THR A 79 -8.84 1.78 -20.32
CA THR A 79 -8.52 1.42 -21.71
C THR A 79 -8.35 -0.08 -21.83
N THR A 80 -8.72 -0.66 -22.99
CA THR A 80 -8.45 -2.05 -23.35
C THR A 80 -7.08 -2.23 -24.02
N ASP A 81 -6.42 -1.12 -24.36
CA ASP A 81 -5.08 -1.13 -24.95
C ASP A 81 -4.01 -1.36 -23.87
N ILE A 82 -3.53 -2.60 -23.74
CA ILE A 82 -2.45 -2.98 -22.81
C ILE A 82 -1.09 -2.84 -23.51
N SER A 83 -0.78 -1.63 -23.91
CA SER A 83 0.50 -1.24 -24.50
C SER A 83 1.14 -0.10 -23.71
N SER A 84 2.38 0.28 -24.03
CA SER A 84 3.04 1.45 -23.47
C SER A 84 2.26 2.73 -23.80
N GLU A 85 1.73 2.84 -25.03
CA GLU A 85 0.90 3.94 -25.49
C GLU A 85 -0.43 4.00 -24.72
N GLY A 86 -1.10 2.86 -24.51
CA GLY A 86 -2.32 2.78 -23.70
C GLY A 86 -2.08 3.17 -22.25
N LEU A 87 -0.94 2.78 -21.67
CA LEU A 87 -0.57 3.18 -20.31
C LEU A 87 -0.32 4.70 -20.19
N ILE A 88 0.29 5.32 -21.19
CA ILE A 88 0.47 6.77 -21.23
C ILE A 88 -0.89 7.46 -21.40
N ALA A 89 -1.73 6.97 -22.32
CA ALA A 89 -3.05 7.57 -22.56
C ALA A 89 -3.93 7.55 -21.30
N ILE A 90 -3.93 6.45 -20.54
CA ILE A 90 -4.72 6.38 -19.29
C ILE A 90 -4.17 7.30 -18.20
N TYR A 91 -2.84 7.46 -18.12
CA TYR A 91 -2.22 8.42 -17.22
C TYR A 91 -2.56 9.87 -17.62
N GLU A 92 -2.53 10.21 -18.91
CA GLU A 92 -2.92 11.53 -19.40
C GLU A 92 -4.40 11.84 -19.13
N ALA A 93 -5.27 10.82 -19.20
CA ALA A 93 -6.70 10.97 -18.89
C ALA A 93 -6.95 11.36 -17.42
N LEU A 94 -6.08 10.97 -16.48
CA LEU A 94 -6.14 11.44 -15.10
C LEU A 94 -5.87 12.95 -14.97
N GLY A 95 -5.13 13.55 -15.88
CA GLY A 95 -4.73 14.96 -15.78
C GLY A 95 -3.78 15.27 -14.63
N ALA A 96 -3.10 14.25 -14.09
CA ALA A 96 -2.18 14.38 -12.98
C ALA A 96 -0.92 15.17 -13.37
N ASN A 97 -0.34 15.89 -12.41
CA ASN A 97 0.91 16.64 -12.59
C ASN A 97 1.87 16.38 -11.40
N PRO A 98 2.47 15.19 -11.29
CA PRO A 98 3.42 14.86 -10.24
C PRO A 98 4.58 15.84 -10.19
N GLN A 99 4.95 16.28 -8.97
CA GLN A 99 6.04 17.23 -8.74
C GLN A 99 6.97 16.74 -7.64
N GLY A 100 8.21 17.22 -7.64
CA GLY A 100 9.21 16.87 -6.64
C GLY A 100 9.89 15.54 -6.89
N ASN A 101 10.24 14.82 -5.83
CA ASN A 101 10.83 13.49 -5.89
C ASN A 101 9.72 12.46 -6.11
N ILE A 102 9.67 11.84 -7.28
CA ILE A 102 8.58 10.97 -7.68
C ILE A 102 8.94 9.51 -7.38
N ALA A 103 8.16 8.87 -6.52
CA ALA A 103 8.20 7.43 -6.29
C ALA A 103 7.26 6.70 -7.25
N VAL A 104 7.78 5.81 -8.07
CA VAL A 104 6.99 4.86 -8.85
C VAL A 104 6.89 3.56 -8.06
N LYS A 105 5.75 3.35 -7.38
CA LYS A 105 5.54 2.17 -6.53
C LYS A 105 4.97 1.01 -7.32
N LEU A 106 5.74 -0.04 -7.43
CA LEU A 106 5.31 -1.30 -8.05
C LEU A 106 5.78 -2.50 -7.21
N SER A 107 5.35 -3.70 -7.57
CA SER A 107 5.94 -4.94 -7.06
C SER A 107 7.04 -5.40 -8.00
N THR A 108 8.27 -5.53 -7.50
CA THR A 108 9.40 -6.02 -8.30
C THR A 108 9.22 -7.49 -8.73
N GLY A 109 8.39 -8.25 -8.00
CA GLY A 109 8.09 -9.65 -8.30
C GLY A 109 9.20 -10.63 -7.91
N GLU A 110 8.87 -11.85 -7.53
CA GLU A 110 9.85 -12.93 -7.39
C GLU A 110 10.35 -13.38 -8.78
N PRO A 111 11.59 -13.90 -8.90
CA PRO A 111 12.05 -14.53 -10.14
C PRO A 111 11.09 -15.63 -10.59
N GLY A 112 10.65 -15.56 -11.85
CA GLY A 112 9.67 -16.48 -12.43
C GLY A 112 8.20 -16.04 -12.32
N SER A 113 7.92 -14.96 -11.60
CA SER A 113 6.57 -14.41 -11.49
C SER A 113 6.09 -13.65 -12.75
N ASN A 114 4.82 -13.26 -12.74
CA ASN A 114 4.19 -12.47 -13.80
C ASN A 114 4.34 -10.94 -13.62
N TYR A 115 5.39 -10.44 -12.96
CA TYR A 115 5.63 -9.03 -12.68
C TYR A 115 5.42 -8.11 -13.90
N LEU A 116 5.12 -6.81 -13.68
CA LEU A 116 4.98 -5.81 -14.73
C LEU A 116 6.29 -5.66 -15.52
N ARG A 117 6.22 -5.83 -16.84
CA ARG A 117 7.39 -5.81 -17.72
C ARG A 117 7.79 -4.37 -18.05
N THR A 118 9.09 -4.15 -18.20
CA THR A 118 9.65 -2.83 -18.49
C THR A 118 9.29 -2.31 -19.89
N ASP A 119 9.00 -3.19 -20.84
CA ASP A 119 8.49 -2.80 -22.16
C ASP A 119 7.08 -2.20 -22.11
N LEU A 120 6.27 -2.53 -21.10
CA LEU A 120 4.97 -1.92 -20.86
C LEU A 120 5.07 -0.59 -20.10
N ILE A 121 5.89 -0.54 -19.04
CA ILE A 121 5.87 0.59 -18.10
C ILE A 121 6.98 1.62 -18.33
N GLY A 122 7.98 1.28 -19.15
CA GLY A 122 9.22 2.05 -19.25
C GLY A 122 9.03 3.48 -19.73
N ASP A 123 8.21 3.67 -20.77
CA ASP A 123 8.00 5.00 -21.36
C ASP A 123 7.25 5.91 -20.36
N LEU A 124 6.25 5.40 -19.63
CA LEU A 124 5.59 6.18 -18.59
C LEU A 124 6.55 6.53 -17.46
N VAL A 125 7.33 5.58 -16.96
CA VAL A 125 8.30 5.80 -15.88
C VAL A 125 9.31 6.87 -16.28
N GLN A 126 9.86 6.78 -17.50
CA GLN A 126 10.85 7.72 -18.03
C GLN A 126 10.27 9.08 -18.42
N SER A 127 8.94 9.22 -18.49
CA SER A 127 8.29 10.51 -18.72
C SER A 127 8.30 11.43 -17.51
N PHE A 128 8.50 10.89 -16.29
CA PHE A 128 8.59 11.69 -15.08
C PHE A 128 9.97 12.33 -14.92
N GLU A 129 10.02 13.45 -14.21
CA GLU A 129 11.28 14.08 -13.85
C GLU A 129 11.90 13.36 -12.64
N ASN A 130 13.08 12.78 -12.81
CA ASN A 130 13.83 12.04 -11.77
C ASN A 130 13.00 10.97 -11.01
N PRO A 131 12.37 10.03 -11.72
CA PRO A 131 11.58 8.99 -11.07
C PRO A 131 12.48 7.98 -10.37
N THR A 132 12.00 7.45 -9.24
CA THR A 132 12.62 6.31 -8.56
C THR A 132 11.60 5.20 -8.41
N ILE A 133 11.91 4.00 -8.89
CA ILE A 133 11.11 2.81 -8.62
C ILE A 133 11.32 2.39 -7.17
N VAL A 134 10.24 2.28 -6.40
CA VAL A 134 10.31 2.00 -4.97
C VAL A 134 9.59 0.71 -4.58
N GLU A 135 10.20 -0.03 -3.64
CA GLU A 135 9.63 -1.23 -3.02
C GLU A 135 10.20 -1.38 -1.59
N CYS A 136 9.69 -2.35 -0.81
CA CYS A 136 10.26 -2.77 0.46
C CYS A 136 10.51 -4.27 0.48
N ASN A 137 11.49 -4.72 1.28
CA ASN A 137 11.79 -6.14 1.47
C ASN A 137 10.55 -6.92 1.92
N THR A 138 10.49 -8.19 1.54
CA THR A 138 9.41 -9.10 1.98
C THR A 138 9.61 -9.53 3.43
N ALA A 139 8.50 -9.90 4.11
CA ALA A 139 8.54 -10.47 5.46
C ALA A 139 8.66 -12.00 5.47
N TYR A 140 8.57 -12.63 4.29
CA TYR A 140 8.82 -14.07 4.10
C TYR A 140 10.19 -14.28 3.44
N GLY A 141 10.73 -15.51 3.54
CA GLY A 141 11.98 -15.88 2.88
C GLY A 141 11.84 -15.92 1.35
N GLY A 142 12.89 -15.54 0.64
CA GLY A 142 12.91 -15.50 -0.83
C GLY A 142 13.95 -14.51 -1.33
N SER A 143 13.95 -14.26 -2.63
CA SER A 143 14.94 -13.39 -3.30
C SER A 143 14.78 -11.92 -2.94
N ARG A 144 13.64 -11.53 -2.35
CA ARG A 144 13.34 -10.15 -1.94
C ARG A 144 13.30 -9.94 -0.43
N SER A 145 13.76 -10.93 0.36
CA SER A 145 13.79 -10.83 1.83
C SER A 145 15.05 -10.13 2.37
N ASN A 146 15.99 -9.82 1.50
CA ASN A 146 17.26 -9.17 1.83
C ASN A 146 17.53 -8.08 0.80
N THR A 147 17.91 -6.89 1.24
CA THR A 147 18.09 -5.71 0.40
C THR A 147 19.03 -5.95 -0.79
N ALA A 148 20.19 -6.55 -0.57
CA ALA A 148 21.16 -6.79 -1.66
C ALA A 148 20.61 -7.78 -2.71
N MET A 149 19.90 -8.82 -2.28
CA MET A 149 19.23 -9.77 -3.17
C MET A 149 18.05 -9.11 -3.90
N HIS A 150 17.32 -8.23 -3.22
CA HIS A 150 16.18 -7.51 -3.80
C HIS A 150 16.63 -6.55 -4.91
N TYR A 151 17.73 -5.80 -4.72
CA TYR A 151 18.33 -5.01 -5.80
C TYR A 151 18.74 -5.88 -6.99
N GLN A 152 19.29 -7.08 -6.74
CA GLN A 152 19.62 -8.02 -7.83
C GLN A 152 18.37 -8.49 -8.59
N VAL A 153 17.23 -8.70 -7.90
CA VAL A 153 15.96 -9.02 -8.56
C VAL A 153 15.50 -7.85 -9.43
N ALA A 154 15.56 -6.63 -8.91
CA ALA A 154 15.18 -5.43 -9.67
C ALA A 154 16.05 -5.25 -10.94
N GLU A 155 17.36 -5.49 -10.83
CA GLU A 155 18.28 -5.47 -11.96
C GLU A 155 17.96 -6.58 -12.98
N ASN A 156 17.77 -7.81 -12.53
CA ASN A 156 17.45 -8.95 -13.39
C ASN A 156 16.12 -8.78 -14.13
N HIS A 157 15.17 -8.06 -13.53
CA HIS A 157 13.88 -7.74 -14.15
C HIS A 157 13.93 -6.50 -15.04
N GLY A 158 15.09 -5.82 -15.13
CA GLY A 158 15.32 -4.68 -16.00
C GLY A 158 14.89 -3.33 -15.44
N TYR A 159 14.43 -3.25 -14.20
CA TYR A 159 13.93 -1.98 -13.61
C TYR A 159 15.04 -0.92 -13.49
N THR A 160 16.26 -1.31 -13.19
CA THR A 160 17.41 -0.40 -13.13
C THR A 160 17.82 0.20 -14.49
N ALA A 161 17.27 -0.31 -15.60
CA ALA A 161 17.48 0.25 -16.93
C ALA A 161 16.52 1.38 -17.28
N ILE A 162 15.40 1.51 -16.54
CA ILE A 162 14.36 2.52 -16.82
C ILE A 162 14.29 3.62 -15.75
N ALA A 163 14.77 3.38 -14.52
CA ALA A 163 14.86 4.37 -13.44
C ALA A 163 15.84 3.92 -12.36
N ASP A 164 16.17 4.82 -11.43
CA ASP A 164 16.79 4.44 -10.16
C ASP A 164 15.83 3.55 -9.36
N VAL A 165 16.38 2.68 -8.51
CA VAL A 165 15.61 1.77 -7.65
C VAL A 165 15.97 2.02 -6.18
N ASP A 166 14.96 2.12 -5.32
CA ASP A 166 15.14 2.25 -3.87
C ASP A 166 14.34 1.17 -3.13
N ILE A 167 15.04 0.37 -2.33
CA ILE A 167 14.41 -0.55 -1.37
C ILE A 167 14.23 0.23 -0.06
N MET A 168 13.09 0.90 0.04
CA MET A 168 12.80 1.94 1.05
C MET A 168 13.05 1.53 2.50
N ASP A 169 13.05 0.24 2.82
CA ASP A 169 13.33 -0.26 4.18
C ASP A 169 14.77 -0.75 4.37
N GLU A 170 15.69 -0.43 3.45
CA GLU A 170 17.12 -0.78 3.61
C GLU A 170 17.74 -0.15 4.87
N ASN A 171 17.28 1.05 5.24
CA ASN A 171 17.71 1.80 6.43
C ASN A 171 16.74 1.63 7.62
N GLY A 172 15.83 0.66 7.56
CA GLY A 172 14.85 0.39 8.62
C GLY A 172 13.46 0.93 8.32
N SER A 173 12.72 1.26 9.37
CA SER A 173 11.33 1.66 9.27
C SER A 173 11.09 3.02 9.90
N MET A 174 10.15 3.78 9.33
CA MET A 174 9.49 4.88 10.02
C MET A 174 8.04 4.51 10.36
N THR A 175 7.42 5.29 11.23
CA THR A 175 6.04 5.04 11.69
C THR A 175 5.12 6.10 11.18
N LEU A 176 3.99 5.68 10.59
CA LEU A 176 2.86 6.55 10.27
C LEU A 176 1.73 6.29 11.27
N PRO A 177 1.03 7.33 11.74
CA PRO A 177 -0.17 7.14 12.57
C PRO A 177 -1.29 6.53 11.71
N VAL A 178 -2.09 5.66 12.30
CA VAL A 178 -3.33 5.15 11.70
C VAL A 178 -4.51 5.83 12.37
N THR A 179 -5.24 6.67 11.63
CA THR A 179 -6.41 7.39 12.15
C THR A 179 -7.67 6.59 11.84
N GLY A 180 -8.45 6.29 12.87
CA GLY A 180 -9.72 5.57 12.74
C GLY A 180 -9.58 4.06 12.52
N GLY A 181 -8.38 3.50 12.70
CA GLY A 181 -8.17 2.06 12.62
C GLY A 181 -8.81 1.31 13.79
N THR A 182 -9.27 0.10 13.54
CA THR A 182 -9.81 -0.84 14.54
C THR A 182 -8.76 -1.86 14.99
N ASN A 183 -7.83 -2.21 14.09
CA ASN A 183 -6.78 -3.19 14.32
C ASN A 183 -5.40 -2.55 14.48
N LEU A 184 -5.12 -1.46 13.74
CA LEU A 184 -3.85 -0.75 13.76
C LEU A 184 -4.00 0.62 14.42
N THR A 185 -3.00 1.02 15.22
CA THR A 185 -2.81 2.39 15.70
C THR A 185 -1.65 3.06 15.00
N GLU A 186 -0.77 2.28 14.40
CA GLU A 186 0.41 2.73 13.68
C GLU A 186 0.75 1.76 12.54
N ASN A 187 1.35 2.29 11.46
CA ASN A 187 1.88 1.52 10.34
C ASN A 187 3.39 1.74 10.25
N TYR A 188 4.16 0.68 10.00
CA TYR A 188 5.61 0.74 9.82
C TYR A 188 5.95 0.66 8.33
N VAL A 189 6.28 1.81 7.74
CA VAL A 189 6.70 1.92 6.34
C VAL A 189 8.22 1.92 6.22
N GLY A 190 8.76 1.77 5.01
CA GLY A 190 10.19 1.92 4.78
C GLY A 190 10.70 3.29 5.20
N ALA A 191 11.90 3.38 5.81
CA ALA A 191 12.43 4.63 6.33
C ALA A 191 12.61 5.70 5.23
N ASN A 192 12.89 5.26 3.99
CA ASN A 192 13.09 6.16 2.85
C ASN A 192 11.77 6.72 2.27
N PHE A 193 10.60 6.30 2.77
CA PHE A 193 9.30 6.84 2.34
C PHE A 193 9.25 8.38 2.39
N ALA A 194 9.86 8.97 3.42
CA ALA A 194 9.90 10.42 3.61
C ALA A 194 10.77 11.19 2.58
N ASN A 195 11.48 10.49 1.68
CA ASN A 195 12.30 11.12 0.65
C ASN A 195 11.50 11.52 -0.60
N TYR A 196 10.23 11.11 -0.68
CA TYR A 196 9.39 11.27 -1.86
C TYR A 196 8.23 12.21 -1.60
N ASP A 197 7.97 13.05 -2.59
CA ASP A 197 6.91 14.07 -2.55
C ASP A 197 5.62 13.60 -3.22
N TYR A 198 5.72 12.69 -4.19
CA TYR A 198 4.58 12.17 -4.95
C TYR A 198 4.74 10.67 -5.23
N PHE A 199 3.63 9.92 -5.17
CA PHE A 199 3.61 8.50 -5.48
C PHE A 199 2.76 8.20 -6.71
N VAL A 200 3.36 7.55 -7.72
CA VAL A 200 2.67 6.91 -8.85
C VAL A 200 2.62 5.41 -8.57
N VAL A 201 1.43 4.91 -8.24
CA VAL A 201 1.24 3.52 -7.83
C VAL A 201 0.85 2.68 -9.03
N LEU A 202 1.80 1.92 -9.58
CA LEU A 202 1.57 0.95 -10.66
C LEU A 202 1.35 -0.44 -10.06
N SER A 203 0.13 -0.95 -10.14
CA SER A 203 -0.23 -2.24 -9.60
C SER A 203 -0.52 -3.24 -10.72
N HIS A 204 0.04 -4.43 -10.61
CA HIS A 204 -0.41 -5.57 -11.40
C HIS A 204 -1.58 -6.21 -10.66
N PHE A 205 -2.81 -6.00 -11.14
CA PHE A 205 -4.02 -6.55 -10.52
C PHE A 205 -4.13 -8.05 -10.80
N LYS A 206 -4.41 -8.86 -9.78
CA LYS A 206 -4.50 -10.32 -9.86
C LYS A 206 -4.95 -10.96 -8.55
N GLY A 207 -5.08 -12.28 -8.55
CA GLY A 207 -5.35 -13.05 -7.34
C GLY A 207 -4.23 -12.99 -6.32
N HIS A 208 -4.56 -13.31 -5.06
CA HIS A 208 -3.60 -13.40 -3.98
C HIS A 208 -3.99 -14.48 -2.97
N ALA A 209 -3.02 -15.29 -2.57
CA ALA A 209 -3.25 -16.45 -1.71
C ALA A 209 -3.82 -16.12 -0.33
N MET A 210 -3.54 -14.95 0.23
CA MET A 210 -4.03 -14.52 1.55
C MET A 210 -5.13 -13.47 1.46
N ALA A 211 -4.97 -12.44 0.61
CA ALA A 211 -5.90 -11.31 0.52
C ALA A 211 -7.05 -11.51 -0.50
N GLY A 212 -7.11 -12.63 -1.20
CA GLY A 212 -8.07 -12.86 -2.28
C GLY A 212 -7.62 -12.24 -3.61
N PHE A 213 -7.30 -10.95 -3.61
CA PHE A 213 -6.72 -10.23 -4.74
C PHE A 213 -5.66 -9.24 -4.28
N GLY A 214 -4.95 -8.66 -5.23
CA GLY A 214 -4.00 -7.57 -5.02
C GLY A 214 -4.17 -6.52 -6.11
N GLY A 215 -4.37 -5.28 -5.71
CA GLY A 215 -4.50 -4.09 -6.53
C GLY A 215 -3.84 -2.89 -5.84
N ALA A 216 -4.39 -1.70 -6.02
CA ALA A 216 -3.89 -0.45 -5.49
C ALA A 216 -3.77 -0.47 -3.95
N ILE A 217 -4.85 -0.87 -3.23
CA ILE A 217 -4.84 -0.89 -1.76
C ILE A 217 -3.74 -1.79 -1.22
N LYS A 218 -3.58 -3.00 -1.77
CA LYS A 218 -2.51 -3.90 -1.35
C LYS A 218 -1.13 -3.34 -1.66
N ASN A 219 -0.96 -2.67 -2.78
CA ASN A 219 0.32 -2.08 -3.19
C ASN A 219 0.74 -0.94 -2.28
N ILE A 220 -0.19 -0.07 -1.84
CA ILE A 220 0.11 1.02 -0.91
C ILE A 220 0.20 0.57 0.55
N SER A 221 -0.46 -0.50 0.95
CA SER A 221 -0.38 -1.05 2.31
C SER A 221 0.82 -1.98 2.46
N ILE A 222 0.69 -3.24 2.02
CA ILE A 222 1.75 -4.25 2.11
C ILE A 222 3.00 -3.84 1.32
N GLY A 223 2.82 -3.20 0.14
CA GLY A 223 3.95 -2.83 -0.73
C GLY A 223 4.85 -1.75 -0.12
N ILE A 224 4.29 -0.75 0.57
CA ILE A 224 5.04 0.36 1.19
C ILE A 224 5.50 0.01 2.62
N ALA A 225 4.80 -0.92 3.29
CA ALA A 225 5.22 -1.39 4.60
C ALA A 225 6.63 -2.00 4.55
N SER A 226 7.46 -1.67 5.53
CA SER A 226 8.73 -2.37 5.76
C SER A 226 8.51 -3.85 6.06
N SER A 227 9.55 -4.67 6.05
CA SER A 227 9.44 -6.08 6.43
C SER A 227 8.75 -6.26 7.81
N LYS A 228 9.06 -5.39 8.79
CA LYS A 228 8.36 -5.35 10.08
C LYS A 228 6.88 -4.99 9.93
N GLY A 229 6.58 -3.97 9.12
CA GLY A 229 5.22 -3.50 8.88
C GLY A 229 4.36 -4.55 8.18
N LYS A 230 4.91 -5.25 7.19
CA LYS A 230 4.23 -6.36 6.53
C LYS A 230 3.79 -7.43 7.55
N ALA A 231 4.68 -7.84 8.47
CA ALA A 231 4.34 -8.80 9.51
C ALA A 231 3.27 -8.26 10.47
N HIS A 232 3.33 -6.96 10.81
CA HIS A 232 2.34 -6.30 11.66
C HIS A 232 0.94 -6.28 11.03
N ILE A 233 0.83 -5.89 9.77
CA ILE A 233 -0.44 -5.88 9.02
C ILE A 233 -0.99 -7.31 8.90
N HIS A 234 -0.18 -8.30 8.48
CA HIS A 234 -0.63 -9.68 8.32
C HIS A 234 -1.10 -10.33 9.63
N SER A 235 -0.62 -9.86 10.77
CA SER A 235 -1.07 -10.34 12.09
C SER A 235 -2.32 -9.63 12.63
N GLY A 236 -2.96 -8.73 11.85
CA GLY A 236 -4.08 -7.93 12.35
C GLY A 236 -3.68 -7.02 13.51
N GLY A 237 -2.49 -6.42 13.46
CA GLY A 237 -2.01 -5.52 14.51
C GLY A 237 -1.55 -6.20 15.81
N THR A 238 -1.71 -7.51 15.96
CA THR A 238 -1.41 -8.21 17.23
C THR A 238 0.09 -8.39 17.50
N GLY A 239 0.97 -8.17 16.51
CA GLY A 239 2.40 -8.42 16.61
C GLY A 239 2.76 -9.92 16.65
N GLY A 240 1.80 -10.79 16.32
CA GLY A 240 1.98 -12.23 16.25
C GLY A 240 2.65 -12.71 14.96
N SER A 241 2.44 -13.99 14.62
CA SER A 241 2.91 -14.56 13.36
C SER A 241 2.15 -13.95 12.19
N MET A 242 2.85 -13.67 11.09
CA MET A 242 2.20 -13.27 9.82
C MET A 242 1.37 -14.40 9.18
N TRP A 243 1.42 -15.62 9.75
CA TRP A 243 0.71 -16.80 9.25
C TRP A 243 -0.35 -17.23 10.24
N GLY A 244 -1.59 -17.47 9.74
CA GLY A 244 -2.66 -18.06 10.53
C GLY A 244 -3.32 -17.11 11.54
N GLY A 245 -3.25 -15.79 11.30
CA GLY A 245 -4.04 -14.78 12.00
C GLY A 245 -5.52 -14.79 11.59
N ASP A 246 -6.31 -13.93 12.21
CA ASP A 246 -7.70 -13.70 11.81
C ASP A 246 -7.74 -13.09 10.41
N GLN A 247 -8.57 -13.65 9.52
CA GLN A 247 -8.62 -13.27 8.11
C GLN A 247 -9.17 -11.85 7.93
N ASP A 248 -10.26 -11.52 8.62
CA ASP A 248 -10.91 -10.22 8.46
C ASP A 248 -10.05 -9.12 9.10
N ALA A 249 -9.47 -9.36 10.28
CA ALA A 249 -8.52 -8.43 10.89
C ALA A 249 -7.29 -8.15 10.00
N PHE A 250 -6.80 -9.12 9.24
CA PHE A 250 -5.75 -8.90 8.26
C PHE A 250 -6.21 -8.01 7.10
N LEU A 251 -7.39 -8.26 6.53
CA LEU A 251 -7.96 -7.49 5.43
C LEU A 251 -8.27 -6.05 5.84
N GLU A 252 -8.83 -5.86 7.03
CA GLU A 252 -9.06 -4.55 7.65
C GLU A 252 -7.73 -3.81 7.89
N SER A 253 -6.73 -4.49 8.45
CA SER A 253 -5.39 -3.91 8.66
C SER A 253 -4.72 -3.46 7.36
N MET A 254 -4.98 -4.14 6.23
CA MET A 254 -4.50 -3.66 4.92
C MET A 254 -5.14 -2.32 4.54
N ALA A 255 -6.46 -2.18 4.68
CA ALA A 255 -7.15 -0.93 4.40
C ALA A 255 -6.66 0.20 5.33
N GLU A 256 -6.51 -0.07 6.63
CA GLU A 256 -6.03 0.86 7.64
C GLU A 256 -4.58 1.33 7.37
N ALA A 257 -3.70 0.40 6.99
CA ALA A 257 -2.34 0.72 6.59
C ALA A 257 -2.30 1.53 5.30
N GLY A 258 -3.15 1.20 4.31
CA GLY A 258 -3.31 1.97 3.07
C GLY A 258 -3.73 3.41 3.37
N LYS A 259 -4.73 3.58 4.24
CA LYS A 259 -5.20 4.91 4.66
C LYS A 259 -4.10 5.75 5.30
N SER A 260 -3.28 5.17 6.16
CA SER A 260 -2.17 5.89 6.79
C SER A 260 -1.15 6.43 5.77
N VAL A 261 -0.95 5.73 4.65
CA VAL A 261 -0.09 6.18 3.55
C VAL A 261 -0.74 7.33 2.80
N VAL A 262 -2.03 7.22 2.46
CA VAL A 262 -2.78 8.28 1.77
C VAL A 262 -2.84 9.54 2.63
N ASP A 263 -3.16 9.41 3.91
CA ASP A 263 -3.20 10.54 4.87
C ASP A 263 -1.82 11.24 4.97
N ALA A 264 -0.72 10.48 4.91
CA ALA A 264 0.63 11.03 4.98
C ALA A 264 1.06 11.76 3.71
N LEU A 265 0.51 11.39 2.56
CA LEU A 265 0.84 11.98 1.26
C LEU A 265 -0.07 13.18 0.89
N ASP A 266 -1.12 13.43 1.65
CA ASP A 266 -2.01 14.60 1.50
C ASP A 266 -2.45 14.82 0.03
N GLY A 267 -2.95 13.76 -0.61
CA GLY A 267 -3.41 13.77 -2.00
C GLY A 267 -2.32 13.66 -3.09
N ASN A 268 -1.03 13.63 -2.71
CA ASN A 268 0.07 13.50 -3.66
C ASN A 268 0.29 12.02 -4.08
N ILE A 269 -0.74 11.40 -4.61
CA ILE A 269 -0.73 9.99 -5.00
C ILE A 269 -1.76 9.74 -6.11
N LEU A 270 -1.42 8.87 -7.04
CA LEU A 270 -2.33 8.34 -8.06
C LEU A 270 -2.16 6.84 -8.21
N TYR A 271 -3.16 6.19 -8.79
CA TYR A 271 -3.19 4.73 -8.90
C TYR A 271 -3.51 4.30 -10.32
N ILE A 272 -2.76 3.29 -10.79
CA ILE A 272 -2.99 2.60 -12.06
C ILE A 272 -2.92 1.10 -11.79
N ASN A 273 -3.97 0.37 -12.17
CA ASN A 273 -4.03 -1.08 -12.12
C ASN A 273 -3.93 -1.65 -13.54
N VAL A 274 -2.96 -2.51 -13.78
CA VAL A 274 -2.81 -3.25 -15.04
C VAL A 274 -3.43 -4.63 -14.86
N MET A 275 -4.45 -4.94 -15.65
CA MET A 275 -5.23 -6.18 -15.60
C MET A 275 -4.84 -7.10 -16.77
N ASN A 276 -3.58 -7.54 -16.78
CA ASN A 276 -3.06 -8.51 -17.74
C ASN A 276 -2.52 -9.75 -17.03
N ARG A 277 -2.44 -10.86 -17.74
CA ARG A 277 -1.94 -12.13 -17.18
C ARG A 277 -2.54 -12.43 -15.81
N LEU A 278 -3.86 -12.37 -15.75
CA LEU A 278 -4.68 -12.43 -14.54
C LEU A 278 -4.66 -13.83 -13.91
N SER A 279 -3.59 -14.14 -13.19
CA SER A 279 -3.44 -15.38 -12.44
C SER A 279 -4.17 -15.32 -11.09
N VAL A 280 -4.54 -16.46 -10.54
CA VAL A 280 -5.02 -16.60 -9.15
C VAL A 280 -3.91 -16.36 -8.11
N ASP A 281 -2.64 -16.37 -8.55
CA ASP A 281 -1.47 -16.14 -7.70
C ASP A 281 -0.79 -14.81 -8.03
N CYS A 282 -0.14 -14.22 -7.04
CA CYS A 282 0.49 -12.91 -7.19
C CYS A 282 1.97 -13.01 -7.56
N ASP A 283 2.59 -11.85 -7.89
CA ASP A 283 4.03 -11.76 -8.19
C ASP A 283 4.93 -12.05 -6.99
N CYS A 284 4.37 -12.35 -5.83
CA CYS A 284 5.11 -12.89 -4.69
C CYS A 284 5.34 -14.41 -4.79
N ASP A 285 4.76 -15.07 -5.79
CA ASP A 285 5.01 -16.47 -6.12
C ASP A 285 5.92 -16.56 -7.34
N GLY A 286 7.04 -17.24 -7.21
CA GLY A 286 7.99 -17.49 -8.32
C GLY A 286 7.55 -18.59 -9.29
N ASN A 287 6.43 -19.25 -9.02
CA ASN A 287 5.83 -20.27 -9.88
C ASN A 287 4.30 -20.15 -9.84
N PRO A 288 3.75 -18.99 -10.25
CA PRO A 288 2.31 -18.75 -10.20
C PRO A 288 1.57 -19.70 -11.16
N ALA A 289 0.30 -19.97 -10.85
CA ALA A 289 -0.59 -20.65 -11.78
C ALA A 289 -0.67 -19.85 -13.08
N GLU A 290 -0.74 -20.57 -14.22
CA GLU A 290 -1.00 -19.93 -15.50
C GLU A 290 -2.36 -19.21 -15.46
N PRO A 291 -2.46 -17.99 -16.02
CA PRO A 291 -3.73 -17.31 -16.16
C PRO A 291 -4.74 -18.14 -16.96
N ASP A 292 -5.96 -18.24 -16.50
CA ASP A 292 -7.06 -18.96 -17.15
C ASP A 292 -8.22 -18.04 -17.55
N MET A 293 -8.01 -16.72 -17.44
CA MET A 293 -8.92 -15.70 -17.97
C MET A 293 -8.16 -14.73 -18.90
N HIS A 294 -8.93 -14.04 -19.74
CA HIS A 294 -8.39 -13.04 -20.68
C HIS A 294 -7.87 -11.79 -19.94
N ASP A 295 -6.99 -11.06 -20.62
CA ASP A 295 -6.53 -9.74 -20.20
C ASP A 295 -7.66 -8.73 -20.40
N ILE A 296 -7.87 -7.84 -19.42
CA ILE A 296 -9.02 -6.91 -19.42
C ILE A 296 -8.63 -5.51 -19.90
N GLY A 297 -7.52 -4.95 -19.39
CA GLY A 297 -7.15 -3.58 -19.72
C GLY A 297 -6.28 -2.92 -18.66
N ILE A 298 -6.22 -1.59 -18.71
CA ILE A 298 -5.55 -0.74 -17.74
C ILE A 298 -6.59 0.24 -17.19
N LEU A 299 -6.65 0.37 -15.87
CA LEU A 299 -7.55 1.29 -15.18
C LEU A 299 -6.75 2.27 -14.34
N ALA A 300 -7.26 3.50 -14.19
CA ALA A 300 -6.61 4.52 -13.37
C ALA A 300 -7.63 5.40 -12.63
N SER A 301 -7.27 5.82 -11.41
CA SER A 301 -8.08 6.71 -10.58
C SER A 301 -7.20 7.42 -9.52
N PHE A 302 -7.71 8.49 -8.93
CA PHE A 302 -7.17 9.07 -7.70
C PHE A 302 -7.75 8.40 -6.43
N ASP A 303 -8.79 7.58 -6.57
CA ASP A 303 -9.40 6.83 -5.46
C ASP A 303 -9.01 5.35 -5.56
N PRO A 304 -8.23 4.80 -4.61
CA PRO A 304 -7.77 3.42 -4.66
C PRO A 304 -8.89 2.40 -4.42
N VAL A 305 -9.95 2.78 -3.70
CA VAL A 305 -11.10 1.91 -3.43
C VAL A 305 -11.97 1.78 -4.67
N ALA A 306 -12.28 2.91 -5.31
CA ALA A 306 -13.00 2.95 -6.58
C ALA A 306 -12.28 2.15 -7.67
N LEU A 307 -10.95 2.32 -7.77
CA LEU A 307 -10.14 1.61 -8.74
C LEU A 307 -10.15 0.10 -8.53
N ASP A 308 -9.89 -0.35 -7.29
CA ASP A 308 -9.87 -1.78 -6.98
C ASP A 308 -11.29 -2.39 -7.10
N GLN A 309 -12.35 -1.65 -6.72
CA GLN A 309 -13.73 -2.09 -6.91
C GLN A 309 -14.06 -2.26 -8.40
N ALA A 310 -13.68 -1.30 -9.26
CA ALA A 310 -13.90 -1.41 -10.70
C ALA A 310 -13.19 -2.65 -11.30
N CYS A 311 -11.95 -2.92 -10.89
CA CYS A 311 -11.22 -4.11 -11.30
C CYS A 311 -11.93 -5.40 -10.86
N VAL A 312 -12.41 -5.47 -9.62
CA VAL A 312 -13.17 -6.60 -9.09
C VAL A 312 -14.45 -6.81 -9.91
N ASP A 313 -15.23 -5.76 -10.14
CA ASP A 313 -16.49 -5.83 -10.89
C ASP A 313 -16.27 -6.35 -12.31
N LEU A 314 -15.19 -5.95 -12.98
CA LEU A 314 -14.82 -6.45 -14.31
C LEU A 314 -14.47 -7.94 -14.29
N VAL A 315 -13.77 -8.42 -13.26
CA VAL A 315 -13.48 -9.84 -13.09
C VAL A 315 -14.76 -10.64 -12.84
N TYR A 316 -15.68 -10.12 -12.02
CA TYR A 316 -16.97 -10.78 -11.78
C TYR A 316 -17.88 -10.80 -13.01
N ALA A 317 -17.75 -9.82 -13.90
CA ALA A 317 -18.50 -9.76 -15.15
C ALA A 317 -17.91 -10.66 -16.26
N ALA A 318 -16.66 -11.10 -16.13
CA ALA A 318 -15.96 -11.89 -17.14
C ALA A 318 -16.47 -13.35 -17.14
N GLU A 319 -16.81 -13.88 -18.34
CA GLU A 319 -17.30 -15.26 -18.49
C GLU A 319 -16.28 -16.32 -18.05
N ASP A 320 -14.98 -16.02 -18.20
CA ASP A 320 -13.84 -16.87 -17.84
C ASP A 320 -13.19 -16.49 -16.48
N GLY A 321 -13.77 -15.56 -15.71
CA GLY A 321 -13.25 -15.07 -14.43
C GLY A 321 -13.41 -16.03 -13.24
N THR A 322 -13.97 -17.22 -13.44
CA THR A 322 -14.41 -18.12 -12.36
C THR A 322 -13.31 -18.43 -11.34
N SER A 323 -12.10 -18.75 -11.76
CA SER A 323 -11.00 -19.13 -10.85
C SER A 323 -10.58 -17.98 -9.97
N LEU A 324 -10.52 -16.78 -10.54
CA LEU A 324 -10.13 -15.58 -9.82
C LEU A 324 -11.24 -15.12 -8.84
N VAL A 325 -12.51 -15.20 -9.25
CA VAL A 325 -13.67 -14.98 -8.36
C VAL A 325 -13.62 -15.95 -7.18
N GLN A 326 -13.41 -17.25 -7.40
CA GLN A 326 -13.29 -18.24 -6.33
C GLN A 326 -12.11 -17.92 -5.38
N ARG A 327 -10.99 -17.44 -5.91
CA ARG A 327 -9.86 -17.00 -5.07
C ARG A 327 -10.28 -15.83 -4.18
N MET A 328 -10.94 -14.81 -4.71
CA MET A 328 -11.41 -13.65 -3.96
C MET A 328 -12.40 -14.05 -2.86
N GLU A 329 -13.40 -14.85 -3.21
CA GLU A 329 -14.43 -15.31 -2.27
C GLU A 329 -13.86 -16.23 -1.17
N SER A 330 -12.97 -17.15 -1.53
CA SER A 330 -12.35 -18.08 -0.57
C SER A 330 -11.52 -17.38 0.50
N ARG A 331 -11.18 -16.12 0.31
CA ARG A 331 -10.39 -15.29 1.21
C ARG A 331 -11.16 -14.11 1.78
N ASN A 332 -12.47 -14.03 1.54
CA ASN A 332 -13.28 -12.87 1.91
C ASN A 332 -12.68 -11.54 1.37
N GLY A 333 -12.05 -11.58 0.17
CA GLY A 333 -11.19 -10.50 -0.33
C GLY A 333 -11.89 -9.14 -0.46
N LEU A 334 -13.21 -9.13 -0.74
CA LEU A 334 -14.00 -7.91 -0.87
C LEU A 334 -14.14 -7.15 0.45
N HIS A 335 -13.96 -7.83 1.59
CA HIS A 335 -14.01 -7.19 2.92
C HIS A 335 -12.97 -6.07 3.06
N THR A 336 -11.84 -6.17 2.37
CA THR A 336 -10.85 -5.06 2.32
C THR A 336 -11.48 -3.78 1.76
N LEU A 337 -12.29 -3.87 0.68
CA LEU A 337 -12.96 -2.71 0.07
C LEU A 337 -14.07 -2.16 0.96
N GLU A 338 -14.84 -3.05 1.59
CA GLU A 338 -15.91 -2.68 2.53
C GLU A 338 -15.34 -1.90 3.72
N HIS A 339 -14.26 -2.40 4.31
CA HIS A 339 -13.62 -1.73 5.43
C HIS A 339 -12.92 -0.43 4.98
N ALA A 340 -12.28 -0.41 3.81
CA ALA A 340 -11.64 0.77 3.25
C ALA A 340 -12.63 1.93 3.05
N GLU A 341 -13.82 1.65 2.52
CA GLU A 341 -14.91 2.64 2.41
C GLU A 341 -15.40 3.08 3.79
N ALA A 342 -15.61 2.14 4.70
CA ALA A 342 -16.12 2.44 6.05
C ALA A 342 -15.20 3.35 6.86
N ILE A 343 -13.87 3.26 6.66
CA ILE A 343 -12.88 4.14 7.33
C ILE A 343 -12.58 5.41 6.53
N GLY A 344 -13.20 5.62 5.36
CA GLY A 344 -13.02 6.81 4.54
C GLY A 344 -11.70 6.85 3.76
N LEU A 345 -11.20 5.71 3.31
CA LEU A 345 -10.06 5.65 2.38
C LEU A 345 -10.48 6.03 0.96
N GLY A 346 -11.72 5.75 0.56
CA GLY A 346 -12.29 6.03 -0.74
C GLY A 346 -13.71 5.52 -0.85
N SER A 347 -14.25 5.39 -2.05
CA SER A 347 -15.62 4.98 -2.33
C SER A 347 -15.69 3.74 -3.22
N ARG A 348 -16.58 2.81 -2.89
CA ARG A 348 -16.90 1.65 -3.75
C ARG A 348 -17.86 2.00 -4.88
N THR A 349 -18.48 3.18 -4.82
CA THR A 349 -19.31 3.71 -5.91
C THR A 349 -18.44 4.61 -6.80
N TYR A 350 -18.45 4.37 -8.09
CA TYR A 350 -17.57 5.07 -9.06
C TYR A 350 -18.27 5.30 -10.40
N GLU A 351 -17.71 6.18 -11.21
CA GLU A 351 -18.03 6.34 -12.61
C GLU A 351 -16.92 5.73 -13.48
N LEU A 352 -17.27 4.76 -14.34
CA LEU A 352 -16.30 4.14 -15.26
C LEU A 352 -16.32 4.87 -16.61
N VAL A 353 -15.18 5.42 -16.99
CA VAL A 353 -15.00 6.13 -18.28
C VAL A 353 -14.02 5.36 -19.17
N ASN A 354 -14.52 4.78 -20.24
CA ASN A 354 -13.68 4.15 -21.26
C ASN A 354 -13.09 5.21 -22.18
N ILE A 355 -11.78 5.29 -22.31
CA ILE A 355 -11.06 6.28 -23.14
C ILE A 355 -10.80 5.80 -24.57
N ASP A 356 -11.13 4.54 -24.90
CA ASP A 356 -10.98 3.99 -26.26
C ASP A 356 -12.11 4.44 -27.22
N ALA A 357 -13.11 5.17 -26.73
CA ALA A 357 -14.34 5.52 -27.46
C ALA A 357 -14.21 6.79 -28.28
#